data_cfdeb0890612973a247c4c8fb78926b6
#
_entry.id   cfdeb0890612973a247c4c8fb78926b6
#
_cell.length_a   1.000
_cell.length_b   1.000
_cell.length_c   1.000
_cell.angle_alpha   90.00
_cell.angle_beta   90.00
_cell.angle_gamma   90.00
#
_symmetry.space_group_name_H-M   'P 1'
#
loop_
_entity.id
_entity.type
_entity.pdbx_description
1 polymer ?
#
loop_
_entity_poly.entity_id
_entity_poly.type
_entity_poly.pdbx_seq_one_letter_code
_entity_poly.pdbx_strand_id
1 'polypeptide(L)'
;MGTKLHWVSGPWPGRLAVASRPRGGDWLEDEIASWQRAGVATVFSLLTAEEERDLDLAHEAEEVKARGMNFVSFPIPDRGVPSSETEVATALEKVDADLASGKNVVIHCRQGIGRSGLLAACVLVTKGLDPANALEGVRTARGVDLPETEEQRRWIDHFAAVLASPKMDLAAQNHELRSH
;
A
#
# COMPACT_ATOMS: atom_id res chain seq x y z
N MET A 1 -24.17 3.97 -0.49
CA MET A 1 -23.04 4.78 -0.03
C MET A 1 -21.82 3.87 -0.02
N GLY A 2 -20.79 4.17 -0.81
CA GLY A 2 -19.63 3.30 -0.98
C GLY A 2 -18.62 3.36 0.17
N THR A 3 -17.69 2.42 0.18
CA THR A 3 -16.60 2.37 1.17
C THR A 3 -15.78 3.66 1.13
N LYS A 4 -15.59 4.26 2.30
CA LYS A 4 -14.94 5.57 2.45
C LYS A 4 -13.45 5.51 2.11
N LEU A 5 -12.99 6.47 1.32
CA LEU A 5 -11.58 6.72 1.05
C LEU A 5 -11.03 7.72 2.07
N HIS A 6 -9.94 7.37 2.73
CA HIS A 6 -9.24 8.23 3.67
C HIS A 6 -7.96 8.75 3.02
N TRP A 7 -7.99 9.99 2.56
CA TRP A 7 -6.90 10.59 1.80
C TRP A 7 -5.74 11.00 2.71
N VAL A 8 -4.57 10.49 2.42
CA VAL A 8 -3.32 10.76 3.14
C VAL A 8 -2.58 11.90 2.43
N SER A 9 -2.19 12.92 3.18
CA SER A 9 -1.37 14.02 2.65
C SER A 9 0.03 13.54 2.28
N GLY A 10 0.50 13.95 1.11
CA GLY A 10 1.83 13.59 0.63
C GLY A 10 2.32 14.54 -0.47
N PRO A 11 3.60 14.43 -0.89
CA PRO A 11 4.25 15.37 -1.79
C PRO A 11 4.01 15.08 -3.28
N TRP A 12 2.96 14.36 -3.62
CA TRP A 12 2.68 13.95 -5.00
C TRP A 12 1.58 14.81 -5.64
N PRO A 13 1.57 14.93 -6.99
CA PRO A 13 0.43 15.45 -7.72
C PRO A 13 -0.83 14.58 -7.56
N GLY A 14 -0.66 13.24 -7.53
CA GLY A 14 -1.71 12.29 -7.22
C GLY A 14 -2.04 12.24 -5.74
N ARG A 15 -3.05 11.44 -5.39
CA ARG A 15 -3.53 11.30 -4.01
C ARG A 15 -3.49 9.85 -3.57
N LEU A 16 -2.98 9.60 -2.38
CA LEU A 16 -2.97 8.30 -1.73
C LEU A 16 -4.16 8.21 -0.76
N ALA A 17 -4.91 7.11 -0.82
CA ALA A 17 -5.95 6.79 0.14
C ALA A 17 -5.70 5.45 0.82
N VAL A 18 -6.14 5.33 2.06
CA VAL A 18 -6.36 4.06 2.74
C VAL A 18 -7.85 3.81 2.89
N ALA A 19 -8.25 2.56 2.79
CA ALA A 19 -9.66 2.17 2.92
C ALA A 19 -9.80 0.78 3.55
N SER A 20 -10.97 0.52 4.13
CA SER A 20 -11.42 -0.85 4.33
C SER A 20 -11.75 -1.49 2.97
N ARG A 21 -11.85 -2.81 2.95
CA ARG A 21 -12.27 -3.52 1.74
C ARG A 21 -13.59 -2.98 1.18
N PRO A 22 -13.82 -3.06 -0.13
CA PRO A 22 -15.15 -2.83 -0.68
C PRO A 22 -16.12 -3.91 -0.17
N ARG A 23 -17.41 -3.63 -0.19
CA ARG A 23 -18.42 -4.68 0.06
C ARG A 23 -18.42 -5.64 -1.12
N GLY A 24 -18.45 -6.93 -0.83
CA GLY A 24 -18.49 -7.99 -1.83
C GLY A 24 -19.87 -8.34 -2.33
N GLY A 25 -19.95 -9.40 -3.12
CA GLY A 25 -21.19 -9.90 -3.69
C GLY A 25 -21.92 -8.85 -4.54
N ASP A 26 -23.21 -8.72 -4.35
CA ASP A 26 -24.08 -7.81 -5.13
C ASP A 26 -23.71 -6.31 -4.98
N TRP A 27 -22.90 -5.96 -3.99
CA TRP A 27 -22.49 -4.57 -3.76
C TRP A 27 -21.18 -4.19 -4.48
N LEU A 28 -20.42 -5.17 -4.94
CA LEU A 28 -19.05 -4.95 -5.43
C LEU A 28 -19.02 -3.99 -6.61
N GLU A 29 -19.90 -4.13 -7.56
CA GLU A 29 -20.00 -3.27 -8.73
C GLU A 29 -20.19 -1.79 -8.33
N ASP A 30 -21.13 -1.53 -7.43
CA ASP A 30 -21.41 -0.16 -6.95
C ASP A 30 -20.24 0.43 -6.14
N GLU A 31 -19.58 -0.41 -5.33
CA GLU A 31 -18.40 0.00 -4.56
C GLU A 31 -17.25 0.43 -5.47
N ILE A 32 -16.91 -0.38 -6.45
CA ILE A 32 -15.83 -0.08 -7.39
C ILE A 32 -16.20 1.13 -8.29
N ALA A 33 -17.46 1.23 -8.71
CA ALA A 33 -17.95 2.42 -9.41
C ALA A 33 -17.81 3.70 -8.57
N SER A 34 -18.03 3.60 -7.26
CA SER A 34 -17.83 4.72 -6.33
C SER A 34 -16.37 5.18 -6.29
N TRP A 35 -15.42 4.25 -6.25
CA TRP A 35 -14.00 4.56 -6.28
C TRP A 35 -13.57 5.18 -7.61
N GLN A 36 -14.08 4.65 -8.73
CA GLN A 36 -13.85 5.25 -10.04
C GLN A 36 -14.33 6.71 -10.11
N ARG A 37 -15.54 6.98 -9.63
CA ARG A 37 -16.09 8.36 -9.56
C ARG A 37 -15.27 9.28 -8.65
N ALA A 38 -14.64 8.74 -7.62
CA ALA A 38 -13.72 9.48 -6.75
C ALA A 38 -12.34 9.74 -7.39
N GLY A 39 -12.13 9.25 -8.61
CA GLY A 39 -10.89 9.45 -9.37
C GLY A 39 -9.79 8.45 -9.07
N VAL A 40 -10.08 7.31 -8.43
CA VAL A 40 -9.10 6.24 -8.22
C VAL A 40 -8.67 5.68 -9.57
N ALA A 41 -7.37 5.57 -9.77
CA ALA A 41 -6.76 4.97 -10.96
C ALA A 41 -6.14 3.60 -10.68
N THR A 42 -5.71 3.35 -9.45
CA THR A 42 -5.09 2.08 -9.05
C THR A 42 -5.63 1.62 -7.70
N VAL A 43 -6.07 0.38 -7.64
CA VAL A 43 -6.50 -0.31 -6.42
C VAL A 43 -5.42 -1.30 -6.01
N PHE A 44 -4.93 -1.16 -4.79
CA PHE A 44 -3.90 -1.99 -4.20
C PHE A 44 -4.53 -2.82 -3.07
N SER A 45 -4.77 -4.10 -3.32
CA SER A 45 -5.38 -5.02 -2.36
C SER A 45 -4.34 -5.81 -1.58
N LEU A 46 -4.47 -5.81 -0.27
CA LEU A 46 -3.60 -6.56 0.65
C LEU A 46 -4.28 -7.85 1.16
N LEU A 47 -5.45 -8.19 0.63
CA LEU A 47 -6.18 -9.37 1.03
C LEU A 47 -5.50 -10.65 0.54
N THR A 48 -5.59 -11.69 1.34
CA THR A 48 -5.22 -13.04 0.91
C THR A 48 -6.33 -13.64 0.04
N ALA A 49 -5.99 -14.66 -0.75
CA ALA A 49 -6.99 -15.36 -1.58
C ALA A 49 -8.11 -16.01 -0.74
N GLU A 50 -7.81 -16.42 0.49
CA GLU A 50 -8.81 -16.93 1.42
C GLU A 50 -9.80 -15.83 1.85
N GLU A 51 -9.27 -14.65 2.24
CA GLU A 51 -10.10 -13.49 2.57
C GLU A 51 -10.98 -13.04 1.38
N GLU A 52 -10.43 -13.03 0.17
CA GLU A 52 -11.19 -12.68 -1.04
C GLU A 52 -12.40 -13.61 -1.24
N ARG A 53 -12.21 -14.90 -1.02
CA ARG A 53 -13.33 -15.88 -1.09
C ARG A 53 -14.35 -15.67 0.02
N ASP A 54 -13.88 -15.53 1.26
CA ASP A 54 -14.74 -15.40 2.44
C ASP A 54 -15.54 -14.10 2.46
N LEU A 55 -15.06 -13.09 1.77
CA LEU A 55 -15.65 -11.76 1.70
C LEU A 55 -16.42 -11.48 0.41
N ASP A 56 -16.61 -12.49 -0.44
CA ASP A 56 -17.23 -12.39 -1.77
C ASP A 56 -16.53 -11.34 -2.67
N LEU A 57 -15.18 -11.30 -2.63
CA LEU A 57 -14.33 -10.38 -3.38
C LEU A 57 -13.51 -11.07 -4.46
N ALA A 58 -13.79 -12.33 -4.78
CA ALA A 58 -13.05 -13.08 -5.79
C ALA A 58 -13.04 -12.41 -7.17
N HIS A 59 -14.04 -11.58 -7.48
CA HIS A 59 -14.15 -10.83 -8.75
C HIS A 59 -13.71 -9.36 -8.64
N GLU A 60 -13.11 -8.94 -7.54
CA GLU A 60 -12.68 -7.55 -7.36
C GLU A 60 -11.71 -7.09 -8.46
N ALA A 61 -10.70 -7.91 -8.77
CA ALA A 61 -9.73 -7.58 -9.81
C ALA A 61 -10.36 -7.41 -11.20
N GLU A 62 -11.34 -8.27 -11.54
CA GLU A 62 -12.06 -8.20 -12.81
C GLU A 62 -12.90 -6.91 -12.88
N GLU A 63 -13.61 -6.60 -11.80
CA GLU A 63 -14.48 -5.43 -11.74
C GLU A 63 -13.68 -4.11 -11.81
N VAL A 64 -12.55 -4.04 -11.10
CA VAL A 64 -11.63 -2.90 -11.16
C VAL A 64 -11.09 -2.68 -12.58
N LYS A 65 -10.62 -3.75 -13.23
CA LYS A 65 -10.07 -3.70 -14.60
C LYS A 65 -11.13 -3.36 -15.64
N ALA A 66 -12.35 -3.89 -15.48
CA ALA A 66 -13.47 -3.60 -16.38
C ALA A 66 -13.83 -2.11 -16.40
N ARG A 67 -13.51 -1.38 -15.32
CA ARG A 67 -13.72 0.08 -15.21
C ARG A 67 -12.50 0.92 -15.63
N GLY A 68 -11.49 0.30 -16.23
CA GLY A 68 -10.29 0.98 -16.70
C GLY A 68 -9.30 1.36 -15.60
N MET A 69 -9.44 0.83 -14.42
CA MET A 69 -8.49 1.02 -13.32
C MET A 69 -7.48 -0.12 -13.26
N ASN A 70 -6.32 0.13 -12.66
CA ASN A 70 -5.31 -0.89 -12.40
C ASN A 70 -5.63 -1.61 -11.08
N PHE A 71 -5.38 -2.91 -11.04
CA PHE A 71 -5.47 -3.72 -9.83
C PHE A 71 -4.14 -4.37 -9.52
N VAL A 72 -3.66 -4.21 -8.30
CA VAL A 72 -2.45 -4.84 -7.78
C VAL A 72 -2.82 -5.65 -6.55
N SER A 73 -2.51 -6.95 -6.59
CA SER A 73 -2.63 -7.84 -5.43
C SER A 73 -1.28 -7.98 -4.74
N PHE A 74 -1.23 -7.66 -3.47
CA PHE A 74 -0.07 -7.83 -2.61
C PHE A 74 -0.50 -8.43 -1.27
N PRO A 75 -0.74 -9.74 -1.23
CA PRO A 75 -1.30 -10.38 -0.05
C PRO A 75 -0.40 -10.29 1.17
N ILE A 76 -0.98 -9.85 2.28
CA ILE A 76 -0.37 -9.88 3.62
C ILE A 76 -1.34 -10.61 4.54
N PRO A 77 -0.91 -11.59 5.34
CA PRO A 77 -1.78 -12.26 6.31
C PRO A 77 -2.47 -11.27 7.23
N ASP A 78 -3.72 -11.53 7.60
CA ASP A 78 -4.46 -10.65 8.52
C ASP A 78 -3.68 -10.44 9.83
N ARG A 79 -3.60 -9.21 10.29
CA ARG A 79 -2.79 -8.75 11.43
C ARG A 79 -1.29 -9.02 11.29
N GLY A 80 -0.83 -9.45 10.11
CA GLY A 80 0.55 -9.79 9.81
C GLY A 80 1.34 -8.63 9.21
N VAL A 81 2.54 -8.98 8.78
CA VAL A 81 3.51 -8.10 8.12
C VAL A 81 3.93 -8.68 6.77
N PRO A 82 4.46 -7.85 5.85
CA PRO A 82 5.07 -8.37 4.63
C PRO A 82 6.23 -9.32 4.92
N SER A 83 6.46 -10.26 4.01
CA SER A 83 7.53 -11.25 4.13
C SER A 83 8.90 -10.73 3.73
N SER A 84 8.97 -9.64 2.97
CA SER A 84 10.22 -9.14 2.37
C SER A 84 10.17 -7.63 2.15
N GLU A 85 11.20 -6.95 2.64
CA GLU A 85 11.40 -5.51 2.42
C GLU A 85 11.65 -5.20 0.95
N THR A 86 12.34 -6.09 0.23
CA THR A 86 12.60 -5.94 -1.20
C THR A 86 11.32 -6.00 -2.02
N GLU A 87 10.42 -6.94 -1.71
CA GLU A 87 9.13 -7.03 -2.38
C GLU A 87 8.27 -5.79 -2.12
N VAL A 88 8.26 -5.29 -0.89
CA VAL A 88 7.58 -4.04 -0.56
C VAL A 88 8.20 -2.87 -1.32
N ALA A 89 9.50 -2.72 -1.31
CA ALA A 89 10.18 -1.63 -2.02
C ALA A 89 9.80 -1.64 -3.52
N THR A 90 9.81 -2.80 -4.17
CA THR A 90 9.41 -2.95 -5.57
C THR A 90 7.94 -2.58 -5.80
N ALA A 91 7.04 -3.03 -4.91
CA ALA A 91 5.62 -2.68 -4.99
C ALA A 91 5.38 -1.17 -4.81
N LEU A 92 6.12 -0.54 -3.89
CA LEU A 92 6.01 0.89 -3.62
C LEU A 92 6.59 1.75 -4.75
N GLU A 93 7.54 1.28 -5.52
CA GLU A 93 8.01 1.98 -6.75
C GLU A 93 6.85 2.20 -7.72
N LYS A 94 5.97 1.22 -7.88
CA LYS A 94 4.78 1.35 -8.72
C LYS A 94 3.78 2.36 -8.14
N VAL A 95 3.53 2.30 -6.85
CA VAL A 95 2.65 3.28 -6.17
C VAL A 95 3.21 4.69 -6.33
N ASP A 96 4.49 4.87 -6.12
CA ASP A 96 5.16 6.16 -6.26
C ASP A 96 5.09 6.69 -7.70
N ALA A 97 5.32 5.85 -8.69
CA ALA A 97 5.22 6.22 -10.10
C ALA A 97 3.80 6.68 -10.48
N ASP A 98 2.77 5.98 -10.00
CA ASP A 98 1.38 6.36 -10.23
C ASP A 98 1.07 7.72 -9.57
N LEU A 99 1.43 7.90 -8.31
CA LEU A 99 1.23 9.15 -7.57
C LEU A 99 1.99 10.33 -8.20
N ALA A 100 3.24 10.10 -8.62
CA ALA A 100 4.06 11.11 -9.29
C ALA A 100 3.49 11.53 -10.64
N SER A 101 2.80 10.65 -11.34
CA SER A 101 2.11 10.94 -12.60
C SER A 101 0.72 11.56 -12.44
N GLY A 102 0.31 11.87 -11.22
CA GLY A 102 -1.00 12.48 -10.92
C GLY A 102 -2.15 11.49 -10.77
N LYS A 103 -1.87 10.18 -10.74
CA LYS A 103 -2.89 9.15 -10.51
C LYS A 103 -3.18 9.00 -9.03
N ASN A 104 -4.44 8.71 -8.70
CA ASN A 104 -4.84 8.43 -7.33
C ASN A 104 -4.80 6.92 -7.08
N VAL A 105 -4.24 6.55 -5.95
CA VAL A 105 -4.07 5.15 -5.51
C VAL A 105 -4.82 4.92 -4.22
N VAL A 106 -5.59 3.86 -4.14
CA VAL A 106 -6.16 3.35 -2.88
C VAL A 106 -5.46 2.07 -2.47
N ILE A 107 -5.04 2.02 -1.22
CA ILE A 107 -4.53 0.80 -0.56
C ILE A 107 -5.59 0.32 0.42
N HIS A 108 -6.07 -0.89 0.27
CA HIS A 108 -7.03 -1.45 1.20
C HIS A 108 -6.59 -2.80 1.75
N CYS A 109 -7.07 -3.09 2.93
CA CYS A 109 -7.06 -4.41 3.55
C CYS A 109 -8.47 -4.72 4.06
N ARG A 110 -8.64 -5.56 5.07
CA ARG A 110 -9.97 -5.88 5.58
C ARG A 110 -10.66 -4.69 6.24
N GLN A 111 -9.98 -4.00 7.15
CA GLN A 111 -10.53 -2.88 7.94
C GLN A 111 -9.92 -1.52 7.60
N GLY A 112 -8.87 -1.48 6.79
CA GLY A 112 -8.19 -0.24 6.45
C GLY A 112 -7.42 0.38 7.63
N ILE A 113 -6.83 -0.43 8.50
CA ILE A 113 -6.13 0.00 9.71
C ILE A 113 -4.71 -0.57 9.76
N GLY A 114 -4.57 -1.90 9.92
CA GLY A 114 -3.29 -2.54 10.18
C GLY A 114 -2.40 -2.61 8.95
N ARG A 115 -2.70 -3.51 8.04
CA ARG A 115 -1.88 -3.77 6.84
C ARG A 115 -1.84 -2.58 5.88
N SER A 116 -2.97 -1.96 5.61
CA SER A 116 -3.04 -0.76 4.75
C SER A 116 -2.39 0.45 5.41
N GLY A 117 -2.52 0.60 6.72
CA GLY A 117 -1.84 1.63 7.49
C GLY A 117 -0.32 1.46 7.46
N LEU A 118 0.17 0.23 7.63
CA LEU A 118 1.59 -0.11 7.51
C LEU A 118 2.12 0.28 6.11
N LEU A 119 1.45 -0.18 5.06
CA LEU A 119 1.94 0.05 3.71
C LEU A 119 1.89 1.52 3.31
N ALA A 120 0.83 2.25 3.68
CA ALA A 120 0.73 3.70 3.46
C ALA A 120 1.83 4.47 4.20
N ALA A 121 2.16 4.08 5.43
CA ALA A 121 3.29 4.66 6.16
C ALA A 121 4.61 4.40 5.44
N CYS A 122 4.82 3.19 4.91
CA CYS A 122 6.02 2.88 4.12
C CYS A 122 6.11 3.73 2.85
N VAL A 123 4.99 4.04 2.18
CA VAL A 123 4.99 4.99 1.05
C VAL A 123 5.54 6.35 1.48
N LEU A 124 5.11 6.87 2.63
CA LEU A 124 5.61 8.14 3.15
C LEU A 124 7.09 8.06 3.58
N VAL A 125 7.52 6.93 4.14
CA VAL A 125 8.93 6.70 4.49
C VAL A 125 9.83 6.75 3.24
N THR A 126 9.40 6.22 2.11
CA THR A 126 10.16 6.32 0.85
C THR A 126 10.32 7.77 0.37
N LYS A 127 9.50 8.70 0.88
CA LYS A 127 9.58 10.15 0.60
C LYS A 127 10.38 10.93 1.65
N GLY A 128 11.03 10.24 2.56
CA GLY A 128 11.94 10.84 3.53
C GLY A 128 11.31 11.17 4.88
N LEU A 129 10.05 10.78 5.13
CA LEU A 129 9.49 10.89 6.47
C LEU A 129 10.07 9.79 7.37
N ASP A 130 10.34 10.14 8.62
CA ASP A 130 10.63 9.11 9.62
C ASP A 130 9.35 8.30 9.95
N PRO A 131 9.49 7.07 10.48
CA PRO A 131 8.35 6.20 10.73
C PRO A 131 7.27 6.80 11.62
N ALA A 132 7.63 7.57 12.64
CA ALA A 132 6.66 8.17 13.57
C ALA A 132 5.81 9.23 12.85
N ASN A 133 6.41 10.12 12.07
CA ASN A 133 5.71 11.12 11.28
C ASN A 133 4.90 10.50 10.15
N ALA A 134 5.41 9.44 9.51
CA ALA A 134 4.67 8.70 8.49
C ALA A 134 3.39 8.08 9.07
N LEU A 135 3.49 7.40 10.20
CA LEU A 135 2.32 6.85 10.91
C LEU A 135 1.33 7.93 11.34
N GLU A 136 1.81 9.05 11.87
CA GLU A 136 0.95 10.16 12.29
C GLU A 136 0.15 10.73 11.11
N GLY A 137 0.76 10.85 9.94
CA GLY A 137 0.09 11.27 8.71
C GLY A 137 -1.06 10.34 8.33
N VAL A 138 -0.84 9.04 8.42
CA VAL A 138 -1.87 8.04 8.12
C VAL A 138 -2.96 8.01 9.20
N ARG A 139 -2.59 8.10 10.49
CA ARG A 139 -3.55 8.22 11.60
C ARG A 139 -4.48 9.42 11.44
N THR A 140 -3.92 10.57 11.12
CA THR A 140 -4.68 11.80 10.89
C THR A 140 -5.71 11.62 9.78
N ALA A 141 -5.31 11.00 8.67
CA ALA A 141 -6.20 10.73 7.54
C ALA A 141 -7.29 9.71 7.88
N ARG A 142 -6.92 8.64 8.57
CA ARG A 142 -7.82 7.53 8.90
C ARG A 142 -8.76 7.85 10.08
N GLY A 143 -8.31 8.65 11.03
CA GLY A 143 -9.07 9.02 12.22
C GLY A 143 -9.12 7.94 13.29
N VAL A 144 -8.22 6.96 13.25
CA VAL A 144 -8.07 5.90 14.25
C VAL A 144 -6.61 5.64 14.54
N ASP A 145 -6.33 5.04 15.70
CA ASP A 145 -4.97 4.59 16.01
C ASP A 145 -4.59 3.40 15.11
N LEU A 146 -3.35 3.43 14.61
CA LEU A 146 -2.77 2.39 13.77
C LEU A 146 -1.23 2.38 13.92
N PRO A 147 -0.55 1.32 13.53
CA PRO A 147 -1.09 0.05 13.05
C PRO A 147 -1.76 -0.77 14.18
N GLU A 148 -2.32 -1.93 13.85
CA GLU A 148 -3.04 -2.78 14.82
C GLU A 148 -2.12 -3.50 15.79
N THR A 149 -0.89 -3.83 15.37
CA THR A 149 0.04 -4.64 16.15
C THR A 149 1.41 -3.97 16.31
N GLU A 150 2.11 -4.33 17.39
CA GLU A 150 3.48 -3.89 17.63
C GLU A 150 4.45 -4.47 16.58
N GLU A 151 4.18 -5.69 16.08
CA GLU A 151 4.96 -6.30 15.00
C GLU A 151 4.89 -5.45 13.73
N GLN A 152 3.70 -4.95 13.37
CA GLN A 152 3.52 -4.06 12.23
C GLN A 152 4.30 -2.75 12.42
N ARG A 153 4.31 -2.20 13.64
CA ARG A 153 5.09 -0.99 13.96
C ARG A 153 6.59 -1.24 13.79
N ARG A 154 7.10 -2.31 14.37
CA ARG A 154 8.53 -2.67 14.25
C ARG A 154 8.94 -2.93 12.80
N TRP A 155 8.04 -3.49 12.01
CA TRP A 155 8.31 -3.73 10.60
C TRP A 155 8.53 -2.42 9.82
N ILE A 156 7.73 -1.38 10.11
CA ILE A 156 7.91 -0.06 9.49
C ILE A 156 9.27 0.54 9.90
N ASP A 157 9.65 0.45 11.18
CA ASP A 157 10.95 0.94 11.67
C ASP A 157 12.11 0.21 10.98
N HIS A 158 11.99 -1.11 10.83
CA HIS A 158 12.99 -1.92 10.14
C HIS A 158 13.09 -1.58 8.65
N PHE A 159 11.96 -1.43 7.98
CA PHE A 159 11.92 -1.00 6.57
C PHE A 159 12.62 0.35 6.37
N ALA A 160 12.37 1.32 7.23
CA ALA A 160 13.04 2.62 7.18
C ALA A 160 14.55 2.48 7.38
N ALA A 161 15.00 1.64 8.30
CA ALA A 161 16.42 1.37 8.54
C ALA A 161 17.09 0.71 7.32
N VAL A 162 16.42 -0.24 6.66
CA VAL A 162 16.92 -0.90 5.43
C VAL A 162 17.04 0.11 4.30
N LEU A 163 16.07 1.01 4.11
CA LEU A 163 16.14 2.06 3.08
C LEU A 163 17.27 3.06 3.33
N ALA A 164 17.56 3.38 4.58
CA ALA A 164 18.62 4.31 4.97
C ALA A 164 20.02 3.69 4.90
N SER A 165 20.12 2.35 4.85
CA SER A 165 21.40 1.67 4.74
C SER A 165 22.06 1.98 3.39
N PRO A 166 23.36 2.35 3.34
CA PRO A 166 24.03 2.49 2.08
C PRO A 166 23.95 1.16 1.33
N LYS A 167 23.44 1.19 0.09
CA LYS A 167 23.54 0.06 -0.83
C LYS A 167 25.03 -0.28 -0.88
N MET A 168 25.42 -1.43 -0.35
CA MET A 168 26.77 -1.93 -0.58
C MET A 168 26.92 -2.09 -2.09
N ASP A 169 27.78 -1.26 -2.66
CA ASP A 169 28.10 -1.25 -4.08
C ASP A 169 28.83 -2.57 -4.39
N LEU A 170 28.06 -3.61 -4.71
CA LEU A 170 28.59 -4.89 -5.22
C LEU A 170 29.37 -4.69 -6.52
N ALA A 171 29.29 -3.52 -7.15
CA ALA A 171 30.08 -3.16 -8.32
C ALA A 171 31.55 -2.81 -7.97
N ALA A 172 31.85 -2.36 -6.76
CA ALA A 172 33.20 -2.00 -6.36
C ALA A 172 34.09 -3.22 -6.02
N GLN A 173 33.49 -4.35 -5.62
CA GLN A 173 34.25 -5.56 -5.25
C GLN A 173 34.73 -6.39 -6.46
N ASN A 174 34.15 -6.20 -7.64
CA ASN A 174 34.59 -6.92 -8.85
C ASN A 174 35.77 -6.26 -9.59
N HIS A 175 36.19 -5.07 -9.19
CA HIS A 175 37.31 -4.42 -9.85
C HIS A 175 38.67 -4.72 -9.21
N GLU A 176 38.70 -5.13 -7.95
CA GLU A 176 39.97 -5.46 -7.26
C GLU A 176 40.45 -6.89 -7.52
N LEU A 177 39.59 -7.79 -7.99
CA LEU A 177 39.97 -9.20 -8.30
C LEU A 177 40.50 -9.42 -9.71
N ARG A 178 40.63 -8.39 -10.54
CA ARG A 178 41.17 -8.49 -11.91
C ARG A 178 42.56 -7.85 -12.10
N SER A 179 43.23 -7.48 -11.03
CA SER A 179 44.56 -6.83 -11.07
C SER A 179 45.65 -7.62 -10.33
N HIS A 180 45.61 -8.94 -10.43
CA HIS A 180 46.79 -9.76 -10.04
C HIS A 180 46.92 -10.94 -10.98
#